data_75f2cf6b5317cf527add4ec6db2cd31b
#
_entry.id   75f2cf6b5317cf527add4ec6db2cd31b
#
_cell.length_a   1.000
_cell.length_b   1.000
_cell.length_c   1.000
_cell.angle_alpha   90.00
_cell.angle_beta   90.00
_cell.angle_gamma   90.00
#
_symmetry.space_group_name_H-M   'P 1'
#
loop_
_entity.id
_entity.type
_entity.pdbx_description
1 polymer ?
#
loop_
_entity_poly.entity_id
_entity_poly.type
_entity_poly.pdbx_seq_one_letter_code
_entity_poly.pdbx_strand_id
1 'polypeptide(L)'
;MAQELAKAIVTPLDGRAAGTPITVLFNPTEYNVEYSANFQESAPPGLSNPVVQFVNGNARVLSMDLLFDTWTDGQSRNVLELTSPLTDLLSIDGDLHAPPRVEFRWGVFRFVAVVEKISQRLTMFASDGTPVRATLSVTFKQYRTIAEQLEDPRRNSADKTKRRVLEAHDSIWLLAAREYGQPRYWRLIARHNDVDDPRRIPPGTVLVLPPIDEGVPRATRPA
;
A
#
# COMPACT_ATOMS: atom_id res chain seq x y z
N MET A 1 -4.82 37.08 16.17
CA MET A 1 -3.82 36.06 16.57
C MET A 1 -3.25 35.47 15.29
N ALA A 2 -1.95 35.63 15.03
CA ALA A 2 -1.32 35.02 13.86
C ALA A 2 -1.34 33.50 14.09
N GLN A 3 -2.02 32.75 13.22
CA GLN A 3 -2.06 31.31 13.26
C GLN A 3 -0.66 30.80 12.89
N GLU A 4 0.02 30.17 13.81
CA GLU A 4 1.35 29.60 13.58
C GLU A 4 1.22 28.52 12.48
N LEU A 5 1.99 28.69 11.40
CA LEU A 5 1.95 27.78 10.26
C LEU A 5 2.45 26.39 10.69
N ALA A 6 1.61 25.37 10.55
CA ALA A 6 2.00 24.00 10.83
C ALA A 6 3.22 23.62 9.96
N LYS A 7 4.31 23.18 10.59
CA LYS A 7 5.50 22.70 9.89
C LYS A 7 5.29 21.26 9.42
N ALA A 8 5.84 20.94 8.26
CA ALA A 8 5.96 19.59 7.80
C ALA A 8 7.06 18.85 8.58
N ILE A 9 6.82 17.61 8.91
CA ILE A 9 7.68 16.78 9.76
C ILE A 9 7.83 15.40 9.12
N VAL A 10 9.06 14.89 9.11
CA VAL A 10 9.37 13.50 8.76
C VAL A 10 9.83 12.78 10.02
N THR A 11 9.13 11.74 10.42
CA THR A 11 9.46 10.99 11.64
C THR A 11 9.78 9.54 11.27
N PRO A 12 11.00 9.04 11.53
CA PRO A 12 11.30 7.61 11.43
C PRO A 12 10.43 6.83 12.42
N LEU A 13 9.82 5.75 11.95
CA LEU A 13 8.92 4.89 12.75
C LEU A 13 9.66 3.74 13.41
N ASP A 14 10.81 3.35 12.85
CA ASP A 14 11.64 2.24 13.30
C ASP A 14 13.13 2.57 13.12
N GLY A 15 13.99 1.64 13.56
CA GLY A 15 15.43 1.81 13.56
C GLY A 15 15.95 2.70 14.69
N ARG A 16 17.25 3.05 14.62
CA ARG A 16 17.94 3.82 15.67
C ARG A 16 17.40 5.23 15.88
N ALA A 17 16.87 5.84 14.82
CA ALA A 17 16.30 7.18 14.85
C ALA A 17 14.78 7.18 15.12
N ALA A 18 14.19 6.03 15.49
CA ALA A 18 12.75 5.91 15.70
C ALA A 18 12.20 6.97 16.67
N GLY A 19 11.12 7.62 16.27
CA GLY A 19 10.45 8.65 17.07
C GLY A 19 11.13 10.02 17.08
N THR A 20 12.30 10.20 16.44
CA THR A 20 12.99 11.50 16.37
C THR A 20 12.45 12.32 15.20
N PRO A 21 11.68 13.39 15.44
CA PRO A 21 11.08 14.16 14.36
C PRO A 21 12.13 15.01 13.63
N ILE A 22 12.18 14.95 12.32
CA ILE A 22 12.96 15.82 11.45
C ILE A 22 12.02 16.89 10.92
N THR A 23 12.13 18.12 11.45
CA THR A 23 11.29 19.24 11.02
C THR A 23 11.91 19.91 9.82
N VAL A 24 11.13 20.14 8.77
CA VAL A 24 11.62 20.87 7.59
C VAL A 24 11.82 22.36 7.92
N LEU A 25 12.84 22.96 7.35
CA LEU A 25 13.14 24.38 7.60
C LEU A 25 12.04 25.26 6.99
N PHE A 26 11.69 25.03 5.73
CA PHE A 26 10.56 25.64 5.03
C PHE A 26 9.57 24.56 4.59
N ASN A 27 8.28 24.83 4.74
CA ASN A 27 7.27 23.94 4.21
C ASN A 27 7.38 23.85 2.69
N PRO A 28 7.13 22.69 2.08
CA PRO A 28 7.09 22.58 0.63
C PRO A 28 6.00 23.50 0.07
N THR A 29 6.24 24.11 -1.09
CA THR A 29 5.24 24.92 -1.79
C THR A 29 4.09 24.07 -2.33
N GLU A 30 4.43 22.86 -2.72
CA GLU A 30 3.51 21.85 -3.25
C GLU A 30 4.01 20.44 -2.93
N TYR A 31 3.13 19.47 -2.99
CA TYR A 31 3.49 18.05 -3.02
C TYR A 31 2.62 17.31 -4.02
N ASN A 32 3.17 16.31 -4.66
CA ASN A 32 2.46 15.48 -5.62
C ASN A 32 2.28 14.07 -5.05
N VAL A 33 1.04 13.54 -5.14
CA VAL A 33 0.73 12.15 -4.79
C VAL A 33 0.33 11.41 -6.06
N GLU A 34 1.17 10.47 -6.48
CA GLU A 34 0.93 9.64 -7.65
C GLU A 34 0.19 8.36 -7.25
N TYR A 35 -0.85 8.04 -8.02
CA TYR A 35 -1.63 6.81 -7.92
C TYR A 35 -1.50 6.07 -9.25
N SER A 36 -1.11 4.81 -9.22
CA SER A 36 -1.00 3.98 -10.42
C SER A 36 -1.50 2.56 -10.17
N ALA A 37 -1.82 1.86 -11.26
CA ALA A 37 -2.21 0.46 -11.25
C ALA A 37 -1.53 -0.26 -12.40
N ASN A 38 -1.21 -1.53 -12.20
CA ASN A 38 -0.62 -2.38 -13.23
C ASN A 38 -1.73 -3.12 -13.99
N PHE A 39 -1.66 -3.01 -15.30
CA PHE A 39 -2.51 -3.75 -16.24
C PHE A 39 -1.61 -4.57 -17.15
N GLN A 40 -2.04 -5.79 -17.44
CA GLN A 40 -1.43 -6.63 -18.47
C GLN A 40 -2.32 -6.57 -19.72
N GLU A 41 -1.71 -6.32 -20.84
CA GLU A 41 -2.37 -6.33 -22.15
C GLU A 41 -2.07 -7.65 -22.86
N SER A 42 -3.10 -8.25 -23.43
CA SER A 42 -3.02 -9.42 -24.30
C SER A 42 -3.75 -9.13 -25.59
N ALA A 43 -3.10 -9.38 -26.71
CA ALA A 43 -3.67 -9.17 -28.04
C ALA A 43 -3.89 -10.51 -28.77
N PRO A 44 -4.97 -11.26 -28.46
CA PRO A 44 -5.27 -12.49 -29.16
C PRO A 44 -5.54 -12.24 -30.66
N PRO A 45 -5.09 -13.10 -31.56
CA PRO A 45 -5.39 -12.96 -32.98
C PRO A 45 -6.89 -12.88 -33.24
N GLY A 46 -7.31 -11.93 -34.09
CA GLY A 46 -8.71 -11.74 -34.48
C GLY A 46 -9.49 -10.71 -33.68
N LEU A 47 -8.92 -10.13 -32.63
CA LEU A 47 -9.51 -9.00 -31.94
C LEU A 47 -8.92 -7.67 -32.45
N SER A 48 -9.78 -6.66 -32.63
CA SER A 48 -9.37 -5.31 -33.06
C SER A 48 -8.69 -4.50 -31.95
N ASN A 49 -8.93 -4.85 -30.67
CA ASN A 49 -8.34 -4.20 -29.52
C ASN A 49 -7.73 -5.24 -28.54
N PRO A 50 -6.64 -4.90 -27.84
CA PRO A 50 -6.08 -5.77 -26.82
C PRO A 50 -7.07 -5.93 -25.65
N VAL A 51 -7.03 -7.09 -25.00
CA VAL A 51 -7.73 -7.34 -23.75
C VAL A 51 -6.85 -6.84 -22.61
N VAL A 52 -7.38 -5.89 -21.82
CA VAL A 52 -6.70 -5.31 -20.66
C VAL A 52 -7.12 -6.04 -19.40
N GLN A 53 -6.17 -6.62 -18.68
CA GLN A 53 -6.41 -7.32 -17.42
C GLN A 53 -5.74 -6.58 -16.27
N PHE A 54 -6.49 -6.27 -15.20
CA PHE A 54 -5.93 -5.71 -13.98
C PHE A 54 -5.06 -6.77 -13.27
N VAL A 55 -3.82 -6.38 -12.91
CA VAL A 55 -2.90 -7.26 -12.19
C VAL A 55 -2.91 -6.91 -10.69
N ASN A 56 -2.52 -5.70 -10.36
CA ASN A 56 -2.48 -5.19 -8.98
C ASN A 56 -2.47 -3.66 -8.97
N GLY A 57 -2.77 -3.08 -7.81
CA GLY A 57 -2.50 -1.67 -7.53
C GLY A 57 -1.04 -1.46 -7.13
N ASN A 58 -0.45 -0.34 -7.53
CA ASN A 58 0.88 0.06 -7.10
C ASN A 58 0.84 0.79 -5.76
N ALA A 59 1.96 0.80 -5.06
CA ALA A 59 2.17 1.68 -3.92
C ALA A 59 2.10 3.14 -4.38
N ARG A 60 1.42 3.99 -3.61
CA ARG A 60 1.38 5.43 -3.88
C ARG A 60 2.77 6.04 -3.71
N VAL A 61 3.08 7.03 -4.53
CA VAL A 61 4.34 7.78 -4.47
C VAL A 61 4.03 9.23 -4.11
N LEU A 62 4.71 9.75 -3.09
CA LEU A 62 4.64 11.15 -2.68
C LEU A 62 5.96 11.82 -3.01
N SER A 63 5.94 12.92 -3.75
CA SER A 63 7.13 13.69 -4.12
C SER A 63 6.95 15.16 -3.79
N MET A 64 8.03 15.80 -3.36
CA MET A 64 8.08 17.21 -3.03
C MET A 64 9.51 17.75 -3.03
N ASP A 65 9.62 19.09 -3.13
CA ASP A 65 10.87 19.80 -2.97
C ASP A 65 10.90 20.49 -1.59
N LEU A 66 11.98 20.26 -0.85
CA LEU A 66 12.25 20.85 0.45
C LEU A 66 13.41 21.84 0.35
N LEU A 67 13.16 23.09 0.69
CA LEU A 67 14.17 24.15 0.71
C LEU A 67 14.82 24.24 2.10
N PHE A 68 16.14 24.34 2.12
CA PHE A 68 16.95 24.63 3.29
C PHE A 68 17.85 25.83 3.00
N ASP A 69 17.83 26.84 3.86
CA ASP A 69 18.56 28.07 3.71
C ASP A 69 19.06 28.53 5.10
N THR A 70 20.35 28.49 5.31
CA THR A 70 21.01 28.93 6.56
C THR A 70 21.62 30.32 6.43
N TRP A 71 21.62 30.89 5.22
CA TRP A 71 22.10 32.26 4.99
C TRP A 71 21.14 33.32 5.50
N THR A 72 19.85 33.14 5.21
CA THR A 72 18.83 34.12 5.56
C THR A 72 18.65 34.24 7.07
N ASP A 73 18.89 33.18 7.84
CA ASP A 73 18.82 33.17 9.31
C ASP A 73 20.05 33.84 9.97
N GLY A 74 20.98 34.35 9.18
CA GLY A 74 22.20 35.03 9.66
C GLY A 74 23.22 34.14 10.35
N GLN A 75 22.99 32.80 10.36
CA GLN A 75 23.87 31.85 11.03
C GLN A 75 24.96 31.28 10.14
N SER A 76 24.85 31.42 8.81
CA SER A 76 25.82 30.93 7.78
C SER A 76 26.39 29.53 8.07
N ARG A 77 25.58 28.67 8.68
CA ARG A 77 25.93 27.27 9.01
C ARG A 77 25.96 26.42 7.75
N ASN A 78 26.76 25.38 7.79
CA ASN A 78 26.73 24.37 6.74
C ASN A 78 25.30 23.73 6.63
N VAL A 79 24.65 23.93 5.49
CA VAL A 79 23.30 23.43 5.25
C VAL A 79 23.24 21.88 5.27
N LEU A 80 24.36 21.21 5.07
CA LEU A 80 24.46 19.75 5.13
C LEU A 80 24.12 19.20 6.52
N GLU A 81 24.36 19.96 7.60
CA GLU A 81 23.98 19.55 8.96
C GLU A 81 22.46 19.42 9.12
N LEU A 82 21.69 20.24 8.38
CA LEU A 82 20.22 20.19 8.41
C LEU A 82 19.64 19.15 7.43
N THR A 83 20.36 18.82 6.38
CA THR A 83 19.89 17.90 5.35
C THR A 83 20.34 16.46 5.59
N SER A 84 21.45 16.24 6.31
CA SER A 84 21.97 14.89 6.60
C SER A 84 20.96 13.99 7.30
N PRO A 85 20.15 14.43 8.30
CA PRO A 85 19.17 13.55 8.92
C PRO A 85 18.13 12.98 7.92
N LEU A 86 17.82 13.74 6.85
CA LEU A 86 16.92 13.25 5.80
C LEU A 86 17.63 12.29 4.85
N THR A 87 18.86 12.60 4.44
CA THR A 87 19.63 11.73 3.54
C THR A 87 20.00 10.41 4.20
N ASP A 88 20.22 10.41 5.50
CA ASP A 88 20.52 9.21 6.29
C ASP A 88 19.36 8.21 6.33
N LEU A 89 18.11 8.67 6.08
CA LEU A 89 16.94 7.79 5.96
C LEU A 89 17.00 6.83 4.75
N LEU A 90 17.91 7.07 3.80
CA LEU A 90 18.18 6.13 2.69
C LEU A 90 19.16 5.03 3.09
N SER A 91 19.89 5.23 4.18
CA SER A 91 20.92 4.29 4.62
C SER A 91 20.28 3.07 5.28
N ILE A 92 20.96 1.92 5.16
CA ILE A 92 20.57 0.70 5.83
C ILE A 92 20.79 0.87 7.34
N ASP A 93 19.73 0.76 8.13
CA ASP A 93 19.82 0.66 9.58
C ASP A 93 20.33 -0.73 9.96
N GLY A 94 21.36 -0.78 10.84
CA GLY A 94 22.03 -2.03 11.20
C GLY A 94 21.13 -3.03 11.92
N ASP A 95 20.11 -2.56 12.62
CA ASP A 95 19.18 -3.41 13.38
C ASP A 95 18.03 -3.91 12.50
N LEU A 96 17.60 -3.07 11.52
CA LEU A 96 16.52 -3.40 10.59
C LEU A 96 17.00 -4.16 9.34
N HIS A 97 18.28 -4.07 8.99
CA HIS A 97 18.87 -4.55 7.73
C HIS A 97 18.17 -3.95 6.48
N ALA A 98 17.53 -2.79 6.64
CA ALA A 98 16.80 -2.06 5.63
C ALA A 98 16.74 -0.57 5.98
N PRO A 99 16.43 0.33 5.04
CA PRO A 99 16.06 1.70 5.35
C PRO A 99 14.83 1.77 6.27
N PRO A 100 14.77 2.72 7.24
CA PRO A 100 13.65 2.84 8.16
C PRO A 100 12.38 3.28 7.44
N ARG A 101 11.22 2.84 7.97
CA ARG A 101 9.95 3.43 7.60
C ARG A 101 9.83 4.80 8.22
N VAL A 102 9.14 5.71 7.52
CA VAL A 102 8.94 7.08 7.96
C VAL A 102 7.47 7.48 7.87
N GLU A 103 7.05 8.38 8.73
CA GLU A 103 5.79 9.11 8.60
C GLU A 103 6.09 10.54 8.16
N PHE A 104 5.62 10.93 7.00
CA PHE A 104 5.51 12.34 6.61
C PHE A 104 4.18 12.88 7.13
N ARG A 105 4.24 13.99 7.89
CA ARG A 105 3.05 14.65 8.44
C ARG A 105 3.10 16.15 8.19
N TRP A 106 2.00 16.70 7.67
CA TRP A 106 1.81 18.13 7.52
C TRP A 106 0.33 18.49 7.76
N GLY A 107 0.07 19.12 8.89
CA GLY A 107 -1.29 19.36 9.37
C GLY A 107 -2.06 18.05 9.54
N VAL A 108 -3.14 17.88 8.79
CA VAL A 108 -3.98 16.67 8.79
C VAL A 108 -3.47 15.58 7.84
N PHE A 109 -2.57 15.93 6.94
CA PHE A 109 -2.02 14.96 5.98
C PHE A 109 -0.97 14.08 6.65
N ARG A 110 -1.13 12.75 6.50
CA ARG A 110 -0.21 11.72 7.01
C ARG A 110 0.08 10.71 5.91
N PHE A 111 1.33 10.35 5.77
CA PHE A 111 1.78 9.41 4.75
C PHE A 111 2.89 8.52 5.30
N VAL A 112 2.57 7.23 5.50
CA VAL A 112 3.56 6.22 5.95
C VAL A 112 4.24 5.63 4.72
N ALA A 113 5.57 5.67 4.70
CA ALA A 113 6.37 5.37 3.53
C ALA A 113 7.79 4.90 3.88
N VAL A 114 8.53 4.51 2.88
CA VAL A 114 10.01 4.50 2.87
C VAL A 114 10.50 5.61 1.96
N VAL A 115 11.67 6.16 2.26
CA VAL A 115 12.33 7.11 1.36
C VAL A 115 12.90 6.30 0.19
N GLU A 116 12.42 6.58 -1.03
CA GLU A 116 12.85 5.87 -2.24
C GLU A 116 14.04 6.59 -2.90
N LYS A 117 14.00 7.93 -2.90
CA LYS A 117 15.01 8.74 -3.56
C LYS A 117 15.10 10.13 -2.92
N ILE A 118 16.31 10.64 -2.77
CA ILE A 118 16.60 12.04 -2.47
C ILE A 118 17.61 12.56 -3.51
N SER A 119 17.28 13.68 -4.13
CA SER A 119 18.21 14.42 -4.98
C SER A 119 18.50 15.75 -4.30
N GLN A 120 19.75 16.00 -3.96
CA GLN A 120 20.17 17.23 -3.28
C GLN A 120 20.91 18.15 -4.24
N ARG A 121 20.45 19.38 -4.35
CA ARG A 121 21.08 20.44 -5.14
C ARG A 121 21.54 21.57 -4.23
N LEU A 122 22.84 21.82 -4.19
CA LEU A 122 23.47 22.92 -3.46
C LEU A 122 23.60 24.13 -4.39
N THR A 123 23.05 25.28 -4.01
CA THR A 123 22.89 26.41 -4.93
C THR A 123 23.56 27.72 -4.45
N MET A 124 23.95 27.80 -3.18
CA MET A 124 24.62 28.98 -2.62
C MET A 124 25.73 28.53 -1.69
N PHE A 125 26.86 29.25 -1.74
CA PHE A 125 28.07 28.95 -0.97
C PHE A 125 28.58 30.21 -0.29
N ALA A 126 29.10 30.06 0.90
CA ALA A 126 29.86 31.12 1.58
C ALA A 126 31.22 31.31 0.93
N SER A 127 31.95 32.36 1.34
CA SER A 127 33.25 32.69 0.76
C SER A 127 34.34 31.63 0.98
N ASP A 128 34.17 30.77 1.98
CA ASP A 128 35.02 29.62 2.31
C ASP A 128 34.64 28.33 1.56
N GLY A 129 33.59 28.39 0.70
CA GLY A 129 33.06 27.22 -0.02
C GLY A 129 32.02 26.40 0.74
N THR A 130 31.67 26.81 1.98
CA THR A 130 30.63 26.13 2.76
C THR A 130 29.26 26.30 2.11
N PRO A 131 28.50 25.22 1.80
CA PRO A 131 27.17 25.33 1.24
C PRO A 131 26.18 25.84 2.30
N VAL A 132 25.40 26.87 1.93
CA VAL A 132 24.44 27.54 2.84
C VAL A 132 22.99 27.43 2.34
N ARG A 133 22.77 26.95 1.10
CA ARG A 133 21.44 26.71 0.58
C ARG A 133 21.38 25.38 -0.19
N ALA A 134 20.36 24.61 0.09
CA ALA A 134 20.08 23.34 -0.56
C ALA A 134 18.60 23.20 -0.92
N THR A 135 18.32 22.55 -2.04
CA THR A 135 16.99 22.04 -2.38
C THR A 135 17.08 20.53 -2.44
N LEU A 136 16.22 19.84 -1.67
CA LEU A 136 16.10 18.40 -1.67
C LEU A 136 14.79 18.00 -2.37
N SER A 137 14.91 17.34 -3.51
CA SER A 137 13.76 16.66 -4.15
C SER A 137 13.64 15.26 -3.53
N VAL A 138 12.59 15.05 -2.73
CA VAL A 138 12.37 13.83 -1.96
C VAL A 138 11.21 13.05 -2.55
N THR A 139 11.43 11.75 -2.75
CA THR A 139 10.41 10.80 -3.19
C THR A 139 10.21 9.75 -2.12
N PHE A 140 8.97 9.64 -1.66
CA PHE A 140 8.51 8.66 -0.69
C PHE A 140 7.62 7.64 -1.37
N LYS A 141 7.86 6.35 -1.12
CA LYS A 141 7.01 5.26 -1.60
C LYS A 141 6.21 4.69 -0.46
N GLN A 142 4.89 4.66 -0.62
CA GLN A 142 3.99 4.15 0.42
C GLN A 142 4.42 2.76 0.87
N TYR A 143 4.51 2.60 2.18
CA TYR A 143 4.73 1.30 2.80
C TYR A 143 3.45 0.82 3.49
N ARG A 144 3.06 -0.43 3.20
CA ARG A 144 1.96 -1.14 3.88
C ARG A 144 2.43 -2.56 4.17
N THR A 145 2.22 -3.01 5.39
CA THR A 145 2.52 -4.39 5.77
C THR A 145 1.58 -5.37 5.05
N ILE A 146 1.96 -6.63 4.97
CA ILE A 146 1.11 -7.68 4.40
C ILE A 146 -0.21 -7.78 5.17
N ALA A 147 -0.17 -7.67 6.51
CA ALA A 147 -1.34 -7.68 7.37
C ALA A 147 -2.32 -6.56 7.01
N GLU A 148 -1.85 -5.30 6.91
CA GLU A 148 -2.67 -4.15 6.51
C GLU A 148 -3.25 -4.29 5.10
N GLN A 149 -2.52 -4.97 4.19
CA GLN A 149 -3.02 -5.24 2.84
C GLN A 149 -4.08 -6.34 2.82
N LEU A 150 -4.01 -7.30 3.74
CA LEU A 150 -4.99 -8.38 3.88
C LEU A 150 -6.28 -7.91 4.56
N GLU A 151 -6.18 -6.95 5.48
CA GLU A 151 -7.31 -6.34 6.20
C GLU A 151 -8.04 -5.28 5.37
N ASP A 152 -7.50 -4.86 4.22
CA ASP A 152 -8.15 -3.87 3.37
C ASP A 152 -9.52 -4.38 2.88
N PRO A 153 -10.64 -3.78 3.33
CA PRO A 153 -12.00 -4.24 3.03
C PRO A 153 -12.37 -4.19 1.54
N ARG A 154 -11.54 -3.54 0.70
CA ARG A 154 -11.75 -3.51 -0.76
C ARG A 154 -11.50 -4.84 -1.46
N ARG A 155 -11.07 -5.87 -0.74
CA ARG A 155 -11.08 -7.26 -1.22
C ARG A 155 -12.45 -7.92 -1.14
N ASN A 156 -13.52 -7.17 -0.99
CA ASN A 156 -14.88 -7.65 -1.23
C ASN A 156 -15.05 -8.01 -2.71
N SER A 157 -14.41 -9.08 -3.14
CA SER A 157 -14.91 -9.83 -4.27
C SER A 157 -16.08 -10.69 -3.77
N ALA A 158 -17.16 -10.01 -3.39
CA ALA A 158 -18.45 -10.65 -3.10
C ALA A 158 -19.03 -11.37 -4.33
N ASP A 159 -18.35 -11.26 -5.47
CA ASP A 159 -18.88 -11.68 -6.78
C ASP A 159 -17.94 -12.63 -7.53
N LYS A 160 -17.18 -13.47 -6.84
CA LYS A 160 -16.45 -14.54 -7.51
C LYS A 160 -17.21 -15.84 -7.38
N THR A 161 -18.08 -16.09 -8.36
CA THR A 161 -18.51 -17.43 -8.69
C THR A 161 -17.28 -18.32 -8.87
N LYS A 162 -17.01 -19.16 -7.89
CA LYS A 162 -15.87 -20.09 -7.92
C LYS A 162 -16.28 -21.34 -8.69
N ARG A 163 -15.34 -21.97 -9.40
CA ARG A 163 -15.52 -23.30 -9.98
C ARG A 163 -14.61 -24.29 -9.26
N ARG A 164 -15.14 -25.44 -8.89
CA ARG A 164 -14.41 -26.53 -8.25
C ARG A 164 -14.73 -27.85 -8.92
N VAL A 165 -13.71 -28.67 -9.07
CA VAL A 165 -13.87 -30.05 -9.52
C VAL A 165 -14.11 -30.91 -8.28
N LEU A 166 -15.14 -31.73 -8.31
CA LEU A 166 -15.43 -32.71 -7.23
C LEU A 166 -14.42 -33.87 -7.35
N GLU A 167 -13.61 -34.09 -6.33
CA GLU A 167 -12.65 -35.20 -6.32
C GLU A 167 -13.30 -36.52 -5.89
N ALA A 168 -12.58 -37.65 -6.08
CA ALA A 168 -13.15 -39.02 -5.85
C ALA A 168 -13.59 -39.25 -4.40
N HIS A 169 -13.10 -38.52 -3.44
CA HIS A 169 -13.45 -38.62 -2.02
C HIS A 169 -14.19 -37.38 -1.48
N ASP A 170 -14.52 -36.44 -2.37
CA ASP A 170 -15.30 -35.26 -2.01
C ASP A 170 -16.79 -35.49 -2.09
N SER A 171 -17.52 -34.76 -1.28
CA SER A 171 -18.96 -34.61 -1.34
C SER A 171 -19.36 -33.16 -1.43
N ILE A 172 -20.52 -32.86 -1.99
CA ILE A 172 -21.03 -31.48 -2.07
C ILE A 172 -21.13 -30.81 -0.68
N TRP A 173 -21.37 -31.61 0.39
CA TRP A 173 -21.39 -31.12 1.78
C TRP A 173 -19.99 -30.71 2.27
N LEU A 174 -18.97 -31.54 1.94
CA LEU A 174 -17.60 -31.28 2.30
C LEU A 174 -17.08 -30.05 1.54
N LEU A 175 -17.45 -29.96 0.26
CA LEU A 175 -17.12 -28.79 -0.57
C LEU A 175 -17.76 -27.52 0.01
N ALA A 176 -19.03 -27.57 0.43
CA ALA A 176 -19.72 -26.46 1.07
C ALA A 176 -19.09 -26.07 2.43
N ALA A 177 -18.68 -27.06 3.22
CA ALA A 177 -17.96 -26.80 4.48
C ALA A 177 -16.62 -26.11 4.25
N ARG A 178 -15.86 -26.55 3.23
CA ARG A 178 -14.54 -26.01 2.88
C ARG A 178 -14.62 -24.59 2.34
N GLU A 179 -15.57 -24.31 1.43
CA GLU A 179 -15.66 -23.03 0.72
C GLU A 179 -16.49 -21.97 1.45
N TYR A 180 -17.53 -22.38 2.18
CA TYR A 180 -18.45 -21.49 2.89
C TYR A 180 -18.36 -21.59 4.43
N GLY A 181 -17.50 -22.47 4.94
CA GLY A 181 -17.35 -22.70 6.38
C GLY A 181 -18.46 -23.52 7.02
N GLN A 182 -19.53 -23.90 6.29
CA GLN A 182 -20.67 -24.64 6.81
C GLN A 182 -21.25 -25.61 5.79
N PRO A 183 -21.46 -26.89 6.15
CA PRO A 183 -22.02 -27.91 5.24
C PRO A 183 -23.42 -27.58 4.73
N ARG A 184 -24.24 -26.86 5.51
CA ARG A 184 -25.64 -26.52 5.15
C ARG A 184 -25.81 -25.78 3.82
N TYR A 185 -24.74 -25.09 3.35
CA TYR A 185 -24.78 -24.37 2.07
C TYR A 185 -24.70 -25.29 0.82
N TRP A 186 -24.64 -26.61 1.01
CA TRP A 186 -24.66 -27.53 -0.11
C TRP A 186 -25.91 -27.36 -1.01
N ARG A 187 -27.08 -26.98 -0.42
CA ARG A 187 -28.30 -26.72 -1.18
C ARG A 187 -28.18 -25.56 -2.16
N LEU A 188 -27.39 -24.54 -1.79
CA LEU A 188 -27.10 -23.39 -2.65
C LEU A 188 -26.30 -23.86 -3.88
N ILE A 189 -25.25 -24.67 -3.65
CA ILE A 189 -24.43 -25.24 -4.72
C ILE A 189 -25.29 -26.14 -5.61
N ALA A 190 -26.10 -27.06 -5.02
CA ALA A 190 -26.93 -27.98 -5.76
C ALA A 190 -27.90 -27.24 -6.68
N ARG A 191 -28.64 -26.25 -6.17
CA ARG A 191 -29.58 -25.44 -6.95
C ARG A 191 -28.92 -24.70 -8.10
N HIS A 192 -27.76 -24.16 -7.86
CA HIS A 192 -27.03 -23.35 -8.88
C HIS A 192 -26.45 -24.20 -10.01
N ASN A 193 -26.24 -25.49 -9.77
CA ASN A 193 -25.72 -26.47 -10.74
C ASN A 193 -26.74 -27.46 -11.24
N ASP A 194 -28.03 -27.25 -10.99
CA ASP A 194 -29.14 -28.15 -11.39
C ASP A 194 -28.91 -29.61 -10.98
N VAL A 195 -28.40 -29.81 -9.75
CA VAL A 195 -28.09 -31.13 -9.19
C VAL A 195 -29.34 -31.66 -8.46
N ASP A 196 -30.02 -32.65 -9.04
CA ASP A 196 -31.22 -33.30 -8.45
C ASP A 196 -30.84 -34.25 -7.31
N ASP A 197 -29.82 -35.10 -7.52
CA ASP A 197 -29.35 -36.04 -6.50
C ASP A 197 -27.91 -35.71 -6.07
N PRO A 198 -27.75 -35.00 -4.94
CA PRO A 198 -26.43 -34.56 -4.45
C PRO A 198 -25.55 -35.72 -3.95
N ARG A 199 -26.10 -36.94 -3.81
CA ARG A 199 -25.34 -38.14 -3.40
C ARG A 199 -24.75 -38.90 -4.59
N ARG A 200 -25.17 -38.57 -5.81
CA ARG A 200 -24.75 -39.25 -7.04
C ARG A 200 -23.98 -38.37 -8.02
N ILE A 201 -23.32 -37.35 -7.51
CA ILE A 201 -22.47 -36.49 -8.35
C ILE A 201 -21.18 -37.25 -8.70
N PRO A 202 -20.88 -37.51 -9.98
CA PRO A 202 -19.69 -38.23 -10.36
C PRO A 202 -18.41 -37.43 -10.00
N PRO A 203 -17.32 -38.10 -9.56
CA PRO A 203 -16.01 -37.46 -9.48
C PRO A 203 -15.60 -36.85 -10.82
N GLY A 204 -14.92 -35.72 -10.80
CA GLY A 204 -14.56 -34.95 -12.01
C GLY A 204 -15.62 -33.93 -12.44
N THR A 205 -16.81 -33.91 -11.81
CA THR A 205 -17.85 -32.90 -12.10
C THR A 205 -17.36 -31.51 -11.66
N VAL A 206 -17.46 -30.54 -12.58
CA VAL A 206 -17.19 -29.14 -12.27
C VAL A 206 -18.42 -28.50 -11.66
N LEU A 207 -18.35 -28.09 -10.41
CA LEU A 207 -19.41 -27.38 -9.71
C LEU A 207 -19.10 -25.87 -9.64
N VAL A 208 -20.11 -25.07 -9.95
CA VAL A 208 -20.09 -23.62 -9.83
C VAL A 208 -20.59 -23.25 -8.43
N LEU A 209 -19.80 -22.52 -7.68
CA LEU A 209 -20.12 -22.10 -6.32
C LEU A 209 -20.56 -20.63 -6.33
N PRO A 210 -21.86 -20.34 -6.21
CA PRO A 210 -22.34 -18.96 -6.19
C PRO A 210 -21.96 -18.26 -4.87
N PRO A 211 -21.89 -16.92 -4.84
CA PRO A 211 -21.71 -16.16 -3.60
C PRO A 211 -22.89 -16.41 -2.65
N ILE A 212 -22.62 -16.30 -1.33
CA ILE A 212 -23.70 -16.32 -0.33
C ILE A 212 -24.25 -14.89 -0.26
N ASP A 213 -25.47 -14.66 -0.72
CA ASP A 213 -26.18 -13.40 -0.53
C ASP A 213 -26.38 -13.16 0.98
N GLU A 214 -26.09 -11.94 1.43
CA GLU A 214 -26.13 -11.53 2.86
C GLU A 214 -27.53 -11.62 3.52
N GLY A 215 -28.55 -12.06 2.80
CA GLY A 215 -29.91 -12.33 3.32
C GLY A 215 -30.04 -13.63 4.12
N VAL A 216 -29.02 -14.49 4.19
CA VAL A 216 -29.04 -15.72 4.98
C VAL A 216 -28.39 -15.47 6.33
N PRO A 217 -29.12 -15.58 7.50
CA PRO A 217 -28.57 -15.27 8.80
C PRO A 217 -27.33 -16.12 9.10
N ARG A 218 -26.21 -15.49 9.36
CA ARG A 218 -24.99 -16.12 9.89
C ARG A 218 -25.34 -16.70 11.27
N ALA A 219 -25.28 -18.01 11.41
CA ALA A 219 -25.39 -18.62 12.72
C ALA A 219 -24.23 -18.13 13.61
N THR A 220 -24.56 -17.44 14.70
CA THR A 220 -23.66 -17.08 15.78
C THR A 220 -22.89 -18.30 16.24
N ARG A 221 -21.58 -18.20 16.30
CA ARG A 221 -20.67 -19.19 16.87
C ARG A 221 -21.02 -19.29 18.37
N PRO A 222 -21.28 -20.47 18.93
CA PRO A 222 -21.32 -20.61 20.39
C PRO A 222 -19.92 -20.38 20.97
N ALA A 223 -19.89 -19.73 22.13
CA ALA A 223 -18.70 -19.39 22.90
C ALA A 223 -17.90 -20.61 23.36
#